data_834512e39b3570f98deb5acc1f941309
#
_entry.id   834512e39b3570f98deb5acc1f941309
#
_cell.length_a   1.000
_cell.length_b   1.000
_cell.length_c   1.000
_cell.angle_alpha   90.00
_cell.angle_beta   90.00
_cell.angle_gamma   90.00
#
_symmetry.space_group_name_H-M   'P 1'
#
loop_
_entity.id
_entity.type
_entity.pdbx_description
1 polymer ?
#
loop_
_entity_poly.entity_id
_entity_poly.type
_entity_poly.pdbx_seq_one_letter_code
_entity_poly.pdbx_strand_id
1 'polypeptide(L)'
;MMLSDDVARAADRGPARKPDAFDFLNRTEAPRGLQRMREQREARGSRPATGRDDGKRRTRAEPFHALKMQSSLHQVPYNNRTAVKRQLDEYDSFDKFPLAEPILRAVNDALPGLEYRNPTPAQAVAIPALLGLRKAVRAKAKSTKSAPDSFLLAAETGSGKTLAYLLPTLDAIKAEEVREKDEAEEQAQRDAAEAAAHEHDKRTDMFAAEEPEINKAVDPARPRAIILVPSAELVAQVGAVAKSLSHTVKFRAAPISAKMSATVIRNQLFNPNGVDVVISTPPLLASIAESNPNILARVTHLICDEADSLFDRSFKQSTTDILDRATPSLKKLVLCSATIPKYLDKYLADRFPDMQRLVTPNLHAIPRRVQLGVVDVNKDPYRGNKMLACADTIWQIGKASVDYDPTEGKQAIPTKRVLVFVNEREDTEQVAQYLVKKGIDALAFHRDTDPSRQAKILKSFTNDASAKEAEDSEENKAEAPNKRTLPNTKVIVTTDLGSRGIDTVSVRHVILYDVPHTTIDFIHRLGRTGRMGRRGRGIVLLGPGDRADVVREVREAMFRGEALI
;
A
#
# COMPACT_ATOMS: atom_id res chain seq x y z
N MET A 1 47.74 19.87 -15.66
CA MET A 1 47.23 20.02 -14.29
C MET A 1 47.26 18.68 -13.63
N MET A 2 48.24 18.43 -12.78
CA MET A 2 48.29 17.19 -11.99
C MET A 2 47.46 17.38 -10.74
N LEU A 3 46.51 16.48 -10.52
CA LEU A 3 45.74 16.41 -9.28
C LEU A 3 46.54 15.59 -8.27
N SER A 4 46.81 16.14 -7.11
CA SER A 4 47.61 15.56 -6.05
C SER A 4 46.88 14.39 -5.37
N ASP A 5 47.66 13.34 -5.02
CA ASP A 5 47.23 12.09 -4.42
C ASP A 5 46.80 12.17 -2.94
N ASP A 6 46.55 13.36 -2.38
CA ASP A 6 46.37 13.56 -0.93
C ASP A 6 44.91 13.66 -0.43
N VAL A 7 43.91 13.35 -1.25
CA VAL A 7 42.47 13.44 -0.83
C VAL A 7 41.89 12.12 -0.31
N ALA A 8 42.68 11.08 -0.17
CA ALA A 8 42.22 9.76 0.25
C ALA A 8 42.65 9.34 1.68
N ARG A 9 42.81 10.29 2.61
CA ARG A 9 43.12 9.92 4.00
C ARG A 9 42.17 10.53 5.00
N ALA A 10 41.73 9.66 5.87
CA ALA A 10 41.08 9.87 7.17
C ALA A 10 39.56 9.79 7.18
N ALA A 11 39.02 8.59 7.14
CA ALA A 11 37.88 8.29 7.98
C ALA A 11 38.42 7.85 9.35
N ASP A 12 38.29 8.71 10.33
CA ASP A 12 38.65 8.47 11.72
C ASP A 12 37.91 7.24 12.25
N ARG A 13 38.65 6.18 12.61
CA ARG A 13 38.11 5.02 13.31
C ARG A 13 37.99 5.38 14.78
N GLY A 14 36.79 5.77 15.20
CA GLY A 14 36.46 5.84 16.62
C GLY A 14 36.71 4.49 17.32
N PRO A 15 36.87 4.47 18.66
CA PRO A 15 37.26 3.29 19.40
C PRO A 15 36.32 2.12 19.19
N ALA A 16 36.84 0.93 18.91
CA ALA A 16 36.11 -0.30 18.66
C ALA A 16 35.15 -0.59 19.82
N ARG A 17 33.86 -0.57 19.54
CA ARG A 17 32.82 -1.02 20.48
C ARG A 17 33.03 -2.51 20.76
N LYS A 18 32.98 -2.89 22.03
CA LYS A 18 32.94 -4.31 22.43
C LYS A 18 31.71 -4.96 21.78
N PRO A 19 31.87 -6.18 21.21
CA PRO A 19 30.76 -6.88 20.59
C PRO A 19 29.68 -7.17 21.62
N ASP A 20 28.44 -6.75 21.32
CA ASP A 20 27.26 -7.09 22.10
C ASP A 20 26.95 -8.58 21.95
N ALA A 21 26.40 -9.21 23.00
CA ALA A 21 26.08 -10.65 23.03
C ALA A 21 25.13 -11.10 21.91
N PHE A 22 24.53 -10.17 21.15
CA PHE A 22 23.60 -10.41 20.04
C PHE A 22 24.16 -10.03 18.66
N ASP A 23 25.43 -9.67 18.55
CA ASP A 23 26.05 -9.24 17.29
C ASP A 23 26.06 -10.35 16.22
N PHE A 24 25.97 -11.62 16.62
CA PHE A 24 25.83 -12.76 15.71
C PHE A 24 24.45 -12.85 15.03
N LEU A 25 23.39 -12.32 15.66
CA LEU A 25 22.03 -12.27 15.09
C LEU A 25 21.86 -11.11 14.09
N ASN A 26 22.69 -10.08 14.19
CA ASN A 26 22.70 -8.92 13.32
C ASN A 26 23.65 -9.05 12.13
N ARG A 27 24.53 -10.05 12.12
CA ARG A 27 25.38 -10.36 10.98
C ARG A 27 24.59 -11.20 9.99
N THR A 28 23.99 -10.54 8.99
CA THR A 28 23.69 -11.19 7.72
C THR A 28 25.06 -11.59 7.13
N GLU A 29 25.52 -12.80 7.38
CA GLU A 29 26.70 -13.31 6.68
C GLU A 29 26.42 -13.22 5.18
N ALA A 30 27.31 -12.53 4.47
CA ALA A 30 27.20 -12.45 3.02
C ALA A 30 27.14 -13.89 2.47
N PRO A 31 26.21 -14.19 1.57
CA PRO A 31 26.09 -15.55 1.01
C PRO A 31 27.45 -16.06 0.55
N ARG A 32 27.76 -17.31 0.84
CA ARG A 32 29.08 -17.93 0.56
C ARG A 32 29.60 -17.69 -0.87
N GLY A 33 28.69 -17.50 -1.83
CA GLY A 33 29.01 -17.11 -3.20
C GLY A 33 29.66 -15.74 -3.34
N LEU A 34 29.24 -14.76 -2.53
CA LEU A 34 29.81 -13.40 -2.53
C LEU A 34 31.14 -13.31 -1.80
N GLN A 35 31.32 -14.10 -0.74
CA GLN A 35 32.62 -14.21 -0.04
C GLN A 35 33.67 -14.78 -0.99
N ARG A 36 33.38 -15.88 -1.71
CA ARG A 36 34.28 -16.44 -2.73
C ARG A 36 34.58 -15.48 -3.87
N MET A 37 33.61 -14.64 -4.30
CA MET A 37 33.86 -13.61 -5.32
C MET A 37 34.76 -12.49 -4.83
N ARG A 38 34.67 -12.13 -3.54
CA ARG A 38 35.52 -11.11 -2.93
C ARG A 38 36.95 -11.64 -2.75
N GLU A 39 37.11 -12.85 -2.24
CA GLU A 39 38.42 -13.55 -2.13
C GLU A 39 39.07 -13.75 -3.51
N GLN A 40 38.31 -14.13 -4.54
CA GLN A 40 38.81 -14.24 -5.92
C GLN A 40 39.18 -12.90 -6.54
N ARG A 41 38.57 -11.79 -6.12
CA ARG A 41 38.89 -10.44 -6.60
C ARG A 41 40.14 -9.89 -5.92
N GLU A 42 40.33 -10.17 -4.65
CA GLU A 42 41.53 -9.82 -3.88
C GLU A 42 42.73 -10.64 -4.32
N ALA A 43 42.56 -11.96 -4.63
CA ALA A 43 43.60 -12.80 -5.19
C ALA A 43 44.04 -12.46 -6.63
N ARG A 44 43.22 -11.72 -7.39
CA ARG A 44 43.54 -11.26 -8.75
C ARG A 44 44.31 -9.95 -8.82
N GLY A 45 44.42 -9.21 -7.72
CA GLY A 45 45.14 -7.92 -7.66
C GLY A 45 46.68 -8.02 -7.67
N SER A 46 47.27 -9.23 -7.72
CA SER A 46 48.72 -9.44 -7.53
C SER A 46 49.40 -10.24 -8.62
N ARG A 47 49.01 -10.14 -9.89
CA ARG A 47 49.78 -10.76 -10.98
C ARG A 47 50.09 -9.77 -12.10
N PRO A 48 51.38 -9.64 -12.52
CA PRO A 48 51.77 -8.80 -13.64
C PRO A 48 51.32 -9.41 -14.98
N ALA A 49 50.98 -8.52 -15.90
CA ALA A 49 50.51 -8.87 -17.23
C ALA A 49 51.67 -9.32 -18.14
N THR A 50 51.68 -10.59 -18.55
CA THR A 50 52.40 -11.04 -19.72
C THR A 50 51.64 -12.19 -20.40
N GLY A 51 51.48 -12.11 -21.72
CA GLY A 51 51.12 -13.24 -22.57
C GLY A 51 49.72 -13.15 -23.19
N ARG A 52 49.68 -12.72 -24.48
CA ARG A 52 48.59 -12.99 -25.41
C ARG A 52 48.44 -14.50 -25.58
N ASP A 53 47.24 -14.99 -25.34
CA ASP A 53 46.79 -16.28 -25.89
C ASP A 53 45.33 -16.18 -26.33
N ASP A 54 45.13 -16.35 -27.64
CA ASP A 54 43.83 -16.43 -28.33
C ASP A 54 43.21 -17.81 -28.03
N GLY A 55 42.56 -17.94 -26.89
CA GLY A 55 41.85 -19.16 -26.50
C GLY A 55 40.39 -18.89 -26.16
N LYS A 56 39.49 -19.31 -27.03
CA LYS A 56 38.06 -19.56 -26.88
C LYS A 56 37.45 -19.01 -25.56
N ARG A 57 36.79 -17.86 -25.67
CA ARG A 57 35.83 -17.39 -24.65
C ARG A 57 34.81 -18.51 -24.41
N ARG A 58 35.05 -19.32 -23.39
CA ARG A 58 34.00 -20.12 -22.75
C ARG A 58 33.00 -19.12 -22.22
N THR A 59 31.85 -18.98 -22.86
CA THR A 59 30.67 -18.31 -22.35
C THR A 59 30.39 -18.94 -20.98
N ARG A 60 30.71 -18.19 -19.92
CA ARG A 60 30.36 -18.57 -18.56
C ARG A 60 28.86 -18.64 -18.52
N ALA A 61 28.31 -19.85 -18.44
CA ALA A 61 26.86 -20.03 -18.30
C ALA A 61 26.40 -19.12 -17.17
N GLU A 62 25.50 -18.18 -17.48
CA GLU A 62 24.90 -17.32 -16.45
C GLU A 62 24.29 -18.24 -15.41
N PRO A 63 24.49 -17.96 -14.10
CA PRO A 63 23.90 -18.80 -13.06
C PRO A 63 22.38 -18.82 -13.27
N PHE A 64 21.77 -19.99 -13.19
CA PHE A 64 20.34 -20.19 -13.29
C PHE A 64 19.63 -19.33 -12.24
N HIS A 65 18.76 -18.43 -12.66
CA HIS A 65 17.97 -17.55 -11.82
C HIS A 65 16.51 -17.99 -11.84
N ALA A 66 16.07 -18.65 -10.78
CA ALA A 66 14.71 -19.16 -10.65
C ALA A 66 13.64 -18.06 -10.73
N LEU A 67 13.93 -16.85 -10.20
CA LEU A 67 13.05 -15.69 -10.28
C LEU A 67 12.97 -15.11 -11.69
N LYS A 68 14.07 -15.05 -12.43
CA LYS A 68 14.07 -14.58 -13.82
C LYS A 68 13.21 -15.45 -14.73
N MET A 69 13.09 -16.74 -14.46
CA MET A 69 12.19 -17.62 -15.20
C MET A 69 10.71 -17.35 -14.89
N GLN A 70 10.38 -16.85 -13.71
CA GLN A 70 9.01 -16.46 -13.39
C GLN A 70 8.63 -15.11 -13.99
N SER A 71 9.58 -14.30 -14.44
CA SER A 71 9.50 -12.94 -15.06
C SER A 71 8.07 -12.37 -15.20
N SER A 72 7.36 -12.34 -14.08
CA SER A 72 5.95 -11.92 -14.01
C SER A 72 5.80 -10.40 -13.92
N LEU A 73 6.88 -9.69 -13.59
CA LEU A 73 6.89 -8.26 -13.34
C LEU A 73 7.50 -7.46 -14.49
N HIS A 74 7.09 -6.20 -14.62
CA HIS A 74 7.63 -5.27 -15.62
C HIS A 74 8.92 -4.62 -15.13
N GLN A 75 9.95 -4.53 -15.99
CA GLN A 75 11.22 -3.90 -15.64
C GLN A 75 11.12 -2.37 -15.64
N VAL A 76 11.70 -1.73 -14.62
CA VAL A 76 11.75 -0.27 -14.50
C VAL A 76 13.09 0.28 -14.98
N PRO A 77 13.14 1.16 -15.98
CA PRO A 77 14.37 1.74 -16.50
C PRO A 77 15.14 2.55 -15.44
N TYR A 78 16.46 2.41 -15.41
CA TYR A 78 17.33 3.08 -14.45
C TYR A 78 17.24 4.62 -14.49
N ASN A 79 17.02 5.20 -15.68
CA ASN A 79 16.94 6.65 -15.88
C ASN A 79 15.83 7.33 -15.06
N ASN A 80 14.77 6.60 -14.73
CA ASN A 80 13.69 7.12 -13.88
C ASN A 80 14.13 7.40 -12.44
N ARG A 81 15.14 6.69 -11.94
CA ARG A 81 15.64 6.86 -10.56
C ARG A 81 16.26 8.24 -10.30
N THR A 82 16.98 8.77 -11.28
CA THR A 82 17.64 10.10 -11.16
C THR A 82 16.61 11.23 -11.21
N ALA A 83 15.60 11.10 -12.07
CA ALA A 83 14.50 12.05 -12.15
C ALA A 83 13.70 12.13 -10.83
N VAL A 84 13.41 10.98 -10.22
CA VAL A 84 12.71 10.91 -8.94
C VAL A 84 13.53 11.53 -7.81
N LYS A 85 14.85 11.33 -7.76
CA LYS A 85 15.70 11.98 -6.74
C LYS A 85 15.63 13.49 -6.80
N ARG A 86 15.68 14.08 -7.98
CA ARG A 86 15.54 15.54 -8.15
C ARG A 86 14.19 16.07 -7.64
N GLN A 87 13.12 15.29 -7.83
CA GLN A 87 11.79 15.67 -7.33
C GLN A 87 11.68 15.60 -5.82
N LEU A 88 12.35 14.63 -5.19
CA LEU A 88 12.43 14.56 -3.73
C LEU A 88 13.12 15.77 -3.13
N ASP A 89 14.15 16.28 -3.80
CA ASP A 89 14.86 17.48 -3.37
C ASP A 89 14.02 18.76 -3.59
N GLU A 90 13.13 18.77 -4.58
CA GLU A 90 12.24 19.89 -4.90
C GLU A 90 11.05 19.98 -3.93
N TYR A 91 10.43 18.82 -3.59
CA TYR A 91 9.24 18.70 -2.73
C TYR A 91 9.57 18.03 -1.39
N ASP A 92 10.36 18.69 -0.57
CA ASP A 92 10.79 18.20 0.75
C ASP A 92 9.78 18.49 1.88
N SER A 93 8.77 19.36 1.62
CA SER A 93 7.68 19.71 2.54
C SER A 93 6.34 19.72 1.83
N PHE A 94 5.25 19.47 2.57
CA PHE A 94 3.88 19.54 2.03
C PHE A 94 3.50 20.96 1.61
N ASP A 95 4.06 21.98 2.26
CA ASP A 95 3.79 23.39 1.93
C ASP A 95 4.29 23.81 0.54
N LYS A 96 5.20 23.03 -0.05
CA LYS A 96 5.69 23.26 -1.41
C LYS A 96 4.74 22.79 -2.51
N PHE A 97 3.72 22.01 -2.16
CA PHE A 97 2.67 21.65 -3.12
C PHE A 97 1.67 22.80 -3.24
N PRO A 98 1.28 23.20 -4.47
CA PRO A 98 0.24 24.20 -4.68
C PRO A 98 -1.15 23.59 -4.47
N LEU A 99 -1.42 23.15 -3.25
CA LEU A 99 -2.71 22.67 -2.78
C LEU A 99 -3.47 23.81 -2.12
N ALA A 100 -4.79 23.79 -2.18
CA ALA A 100 -5.63 24.75 -1.48
C ALA A 100 -5.32 24.74 0.03
N GLU A 101 -5.34 25.94 0.64
CA GLU A 101 -5.00 26.12 2.05
C GLU A 101 -5.76 25.20 3.02
N PRO A 102 -7.08 24.95 2.85
CA PRO A 102 -7.81 24.02 3.70
C PRO A 102 -7.23 22.59 3.69
N ILE A 103 -6.63 22.16 2.56
CA ILE A 103 -6.03 20.83 2.43
C ILE A 103 -4.69 20.78 3.14
N LEU A 104 -3.86 21.82 3.01
CA LEU A 104 -2.59 21.91 3.73
C LEU A 104 -2.82 21.93 5.26
N ARG A 105 -3.80 22.70 5.72
CA ARG A 105 -4.22 22.68 7.13
C ARG A 105 -4.69 21.30 7.57
N ALA A 106 -5.50 20.62 6.74
CA ALA A 106 -6.00 19.28 7.05
C ALA A 106 -4.88 18.25 7.19
N VAL A 107 -3.83 18.34 6.39
CA VAL A 107 -2.64 17.47 6.52
C VAL A 107 -1.96 17.68 7.86
N ASN A 108 -1.80 18.92 8.30
CA ASN A 108 -1.17 19.25 9.58
C ASN A 108 -2.02 18.83 10.80
N ASP A 109 -3.35 19.03 10.70
CA ASP A 109 -4.28 18.79 11.82
C ASP A 109 -4.65 17.30 11.95
N ALA A 110 -4.90 16.64 10.83
CA ALA A 110 -5.40 15.25 10.81
C ALA A 110 -4.30 14.20 11.02
N LEU A 111 -3.04 14.57 10.85
CA LEU A 111 -1.90 13.67 10.89
C LEU A 111 -0.82 14.08 11.92
N PRO A 112 -1.20 14.48 13.13
CA PRO A 112 -0.24 14.93 14.14
C PRO A 112 0.74 13.85 14.59
N GLY A 113 0.40 12.56 14.37
CA GLY A 113 1.23 11.41 14.68
C GLY A 113 2.07 10.88 13.52
N LEU A 114 2.06 11.52 12.34
CA LEU A 114 2.99 11.16 11.28
C LEU A 114 4.40 11.60 11.69
N GLU A 115 5.26 10.62 12.00
CA GLU A 115 6.69 10.82 12.24
C GLU A 115 7.40 11.54 11.08
N TYR A 116 6.76 11.57 9.93
CA TYR A 116 7.27 12.17 8.70
C TYR A 116 6.43 13.39 8.32
N ARG A 117 6.86 14.55 8.75
CA ARG A 117 6.36 15.84 8.24
C ARG A 117 6.71 16.07 6.77
N ASN A 118 7.61 15.26 6.23
CA ASN A 118 8.08 15.36 4.86
C ASN A 118 7.32 14.39 3.95
N PRO A 119 7.02 14.79 2.70
CA PRO A 119 6.40 13.93 1.72
C PRO A 119 7.24 12.68 1.44
N THR A 120 6.57 11.55 1.29
CA THR A 120 7.22 10.31 0.85
C THR A 120 7.61 10.39 -0.63
N PRO A 121 8.52 9.52 -1.12
CA PRO A 121 8.85 9.46 -2.54
C PRO A 121 7.64 9.29 -3.47
N ALA A 122 6.63 8.51 -3.04
CA ALA A 122 5.41 8.35 -3.79
C ALA A 122 4.60 9.64 -3.86
N GLN A 123 4.50 10.38 -2.76
CA GLN A 123 3.79 11.65 -2.67
C GLN A 123 4.49 12.75 -3.47
N ALA A 124 5.81 12.88 -3.34
CA ALA A 124 6.60 13.87 -4.07
C ALA A 124 6.54 13.70 -5.60
N VAL A 125 6.36 12.46 -6.07
CA VAL A 125 6.20 12.17 -7.51
C VAL A 125 4.75 12.32 -7.98
N ALA A 126 3.79 11.83 -7.18
CA ALA A 126 2.39 11.75 -7.62
C ALA A 126 1.65 13.07 -7.50
N ILE A 127 1.78 13.79 -6.37
CA ILE A 127 0.99 15.02 -6.13
C ILE A 127 1.21 16.05 -7.23
N PRO A 128 2.45 16.44 -7.62
CA PRO A 128 2.64 17.43 -8.69
C PRO A 128 2.14 16.96 -10.06
N ALA A 129 2.26 15.65 -10.34
CA ALA A 129 1.79 15.09 -11.60
C ALA A 129 0.25 15.11 -11.68
N LEU A 130 -0.44 14.73 -10.58
CA LEU A 130 -1.89 14.74 -10.49
C LEU A 130 -2.48 16.15 -10.43
N LEU A 131 -1.74 17.14 -9.95
CA LEU A 131 -2.11 18.55 -10.03
C LEU A 131 -1.87 19.17 -11.42
N GLY A 132 -1.29 18.41 -12.37
CA GLY A 132 -1.05 18.90 -13.73
C GLY A 132 0.17 19.81 -13.87
N LEU A 133 1.03 19.92 -12.84
CA LEU A 133 2.24 20.75 -12.87
C LEU A 133 3.32 20.19 -13.80
N ARG A 134 3.26 18.90 -14.11
CA ARG A 134 4.18 18.23 -15.04
C ARG A 134 3.54 18.11 -16.40
N LYS A 135 3.96 18.95 -17.34
CA LYS A 135 3.68 18.69 -18.75
C LYS A 135 4.37 17.39 -19.14
N ALA A 136 3.60 16.43 -19.64
CA ALA A 136 4.15 15.19 -20.16
C ALA A 136 5.21 15.50 -21.22
N VAL A 137 6.42 14.97 -21.04
CA VAL A 137 7.56 15.15 -21.98
C VAL A 137 7.25 14.61 -23.38
N ARG A 138 6.07 14.01 -23.58
CA ARG A 138 5.63 13.35 -24.81
C ARG A 138 4.35 13.88 -25.47
N ALA A 139 3.84 15.03 -25.06
CA ALA A 139 2.64 15.60 -25.68
C ALA A 139 2.93 16.26 -27.02
N LYS A 140 3.32 15.48 -28.05
CA LYS A 140 3.24 15.85 -29.47
C LYS A 140 2.37 14.90 -30.31
N ALA A 141 1.72 13.94 -29.73
CA ALA A 141 0.61 13.23 -30.39
C ALA A 141 -0.67 14.06 -30.11
N LYS A 142 -1.39 14.42 -31.17
CA LYS A 142 -2.68 15.10 -31.09
C LYS A 142 -3.62 14.30 -30.17
N SER A 143 -3.68 14.70 -28.91
CA SER A 143 -4.70 14.19 -27.99
C SER A 143 -6.05 14.57 -28.57
N THR A 144 -6.82 13.59 -28.94
CA THR A 144 -8.27 13.76 -29.12
C THR A 144 -8.80 14.26 -27.78
N LYS A 145 -9.40 15.44 -27.74
CA LYS A 145 -9.86 16.20 -26.56
C LYS A 145 -10.85 15.46 -25.63
N SER A 146 -11.03 14.16 -25.79
CA SER A 146 -12.07 13.33 -25.14
C SER A 146 -11.53 12.24 -24.19
N ALA A 147 -10.23 11.94 -24.13
CA ALA A 147 -9.73 10.88 -23.27
C ALA A 147 -9.34 11.43 -21.87
N PRO A 148 -9.67 10.71 -20.78
CA PRO A 148 -9.28 11.13 -19.42
C PRO A 148 -7.77 11.06 -19.24
N ASP A 149 -7.22 12.00 -18.47
CA ASP A 149 -5.83 11.93 -18.02
C ASP A 149 -5.63 10.68 -17.18
N SER A 150 -4.79 9.77 -17.61
CA SER A 150 -4.57 8.49 -16.95
C SER A 150 -3.18 8.38 -16.35
N PHE A 151 -3.11 7.91 -15.10
CA PHE A 151 -1.89 7.80 -14.33
C PHE A 151 -1.76 6.41 -13.70
N LEU A 152 -0.55 5.84 -13.75
CA LEU A 152 -0.19 4.64 -12.99
C LEU A 152 0.84 5.02 -11.94
N LEU A 153 0.44 5.10 -10.68
CA LEU A 153 1.33 5.29 -9.54
C LEU A 153 1.83 3.93 -9.06
N ALA A 154 3.05 3.61 -9.44
CA ALA A 154 3.73 2.39 -9.05
C ALA A 154 4.72 2.68 -7.90
N ALA A 155 4.34 2.26 -6.69
CA ALA A 155 5.10 2.54 -5.49
C ALA A 155 4.93 1.42 -4.46
N GLU A 156 5.99 1.14 -3.71
CA GLU A 156 6.03 0.09 -2.70
C GLU A 156 4.88 0.18 -1.68
N THR A 157 4.57 -0.93 -1.01
CA THR A 157 3.56 -0.95 0.06
C THR A 157 4.01 -0.07 1.23
N GLY A 158 3.07 0.69 1.83
CA GLY A 158 3.40 1.60 2.93
C GLY A 158 4.12 2.89 2.53
N SER A 159 4.22 3.20 1.23
CA SER A 159 4.83 4.43 0.71
C SER A 159 3.92 5.65 0.76
N GLY A 160 2.74 5.58 1.39
CA GLY A 160 1.82 6.72 1.52
C GLY A 160 0.99 7.02 0.26
N LYS A 161 0.73 6.03 -0.59
CA LYS A 161 -0.08 6.16 -1.82
C LYS A 161 -1.46 6.77 -1.56
N THR A 162 -2.10 6.42 -0.43
CA THR A 162 -3.44 6.93 -0.10
C THR A 162 -3.50 8.46 -0.08
N LEU A 163 -2.58 9.12 0.62
CA LEU A 163 -2.50 10.57 0.61
C LEU A 163 -2.04 11.12 -0.74
N ALA A 164 -1.17 10.40 -1.45
CA ALA A 164 -0.65 10.81 -2.75
C ALA A 164 -1.76 10.99 -3.81
N TYR A 165 -2.81 10.16 -3.78
CA TYR A 165 -3.95 10.34 -4.67
C TYR A 165 -5.10 11.15 -4.04
N LEU A 166 -5.29 11.06 -2.72
CA LEU A 166 -6.44 11.68 -2.06
C LEU A 166 -6.32 13.21 -2.03
N LEU A 167 -5.14 13.76 -1.70
CA LEU A 167 -4.94 15.20 -1.61
C LEU A 167 -5.23 15.94 -2.93
N PRO A 168 -4.65 15.53 -4.10
CA PRO A 168 -4.97 16.17 -5.37
C PRO A 168 -6.42 15.96 -5.82
N THR A 169 -7.04 14.85 -5.43
CA THR A 169 -8.45 14.58 -5.74
C THR A 169 -9.36 15.52 -4.97
N LEU A 170 -9.09 15.73 -3.67
CA LEU A 170 -9.86 16.68 -2.86
C LEU A 170 -9.66 18.12 -3.32
N ASP A 171 -8.46 18.48 -3.75
CA ASP A 171 -8.15 19.79 -4.32
C ASP A 171 -8.99 20.04 -5.57
N ALA A 172 -9.04 19.07 -6.48
CA ALA A 172 -9.85 19.15 -7.69
C ALA A 172 -11.36 19.24 -7.38
N ILE A 173 -11.87 18.47 -6.40
CA ILE A 173 -13.27 18.53 -5.97
C ILE A 173 -13.60 19.92 -5.44
N LYS A 174 -12.74 20.50 -4.59
CA LYS A 174 -12.96 21.85 -4.04
C LYS A 174 -12.90 22.92 -5.11
N ALA A 175 -11.98 22.83 -6.06
CA ALA A 175 -11.93 23.73 -7.20
C ALA A 175 -13.18 23.63 -8.09
N GLU A 176 -13.75 22.43 -8.26
CA GLU A 176 -15.02 22.22 -8.97
C GLU A 176 -16.21 22.81 -8.20
N GLU A 177 -16.24 22.66 -6.86
CA GLU A 177 -17.30 23.28 -6.04
C GLU A 177 -17.31 24.79 -6.12
N VAL A 178 -16.13 25.43 -6.11
CA VAL A 178 -16.04 26.89 -6.25
C VAL A 178 -16.57 27.33 -7.62
N ARG A 179 -16.10 26.68 -8.71
CA ARG A 179 -16.58 27.00 -10.06
C ARG A 179 -18.10 26.84 -10.22
N GLU A 180 -18.67 25.74 -9.69
CA GLU A 180 -20.11 25.50 -9.76
C GLU A 180 -20.93 26.57 -8.98
N LYS A 181 -20.36 27.05 -7.85
CA LYS A 181 -20.97 28.17 -7.13
C LYS A 181 -20.92 29.48 -7.91
N ASP A 182 -19.74 29.78 -8.46
CA ASP A 182 -19.55 30.99 -9.27
C ASP A 182 -20.47 30.95 -10.50
N GLU A 183 -20.54 29.81 -11.21
CA GLU A 183 -21.45 29.62 -12.36
C GLU A 183 -22.93 29.72 -11.95
N ALA A 184 -23.31 29.20 -10.78
CA ALA A 184 -24.66 29.27 -10.27
C ALA A 184 -25.03 30.72 -9.86
N GLU A 185 -24.07 31.46 -9.27
CA GLU A 185 -24.29 32.88 -8.93
C GLU A 185 -24.39 33.75 -10.18
N GLU A 186 -23.54 33.52 -11.20
CA GLU A 186 -23.66 34.20 -12.49
C GLU A 186 -24.97 33.89 -13.19
N GLN A 187 -25.41 32.63 -13.16
CA GLN A 187 -26.71 32.24 -13.75
C GLN A 187 -27.86 32.91 -13.01
N ALA A 188 -27.85 32.88 -11.67
CA ALA A 188 -28.87 33.55 -10.87
C ALA A 188 -28.93 35.07 -11.13
N GLN A 189 -27.77 35.71 -11.34
CA GLN A 189 -27.72 37.14 -11.72
C GLN A 189 -28.28 37.38 -13.12
N ARG A 190 -28.01 36.49 -14.09
CA ARG A 190 -28.59 36.56 -15.44
C ARG A 190 -30.09 36.36 -15.40
N ASP A 191 -30.56 35.32 -14.70
CA ASP A 191 -31.98 35.02 -14.54
C ASP A 191 -32.73 36.19 -13.84
N ALA A 192 -32.11 36.81 -12.82
CA ALA A 192 -32.66 37.99 -12.15
C ALA A 192 -32.68 39.23 -13.07
N ALA A 193 -31.64 39.42 -13.89
CA ALA A 193 -31.60 40.52 -14.87
C ALA A 193 -32.66 40.32 -15.99
N GLU A 194 -32.82 39.09 -16.48
CA GLU A 194 -33.87 38.74 -17.45
C GLU A 194 -35.27 38.91 -16.85
N ALA A 195 -35.47 38.45 -15.60
CA ALA A 195 -36.73 38.66 -14.89
C ALA A 195 -37.06 40.15 -14.71
N ALA A 196 -36.07 40.99 -14.35
CA ALA A 196 -36.24 42.43 -14.24
C ALA A 196 -36.53 43.09 -15.59
N ALA A 197 -35.92 42.62 -16.67
CA ALA A 197 -36.21 43.09 -18.03
C ALA A 197 -37.65 42.70 -18.49
N HIS A 198 -38.05 41.47 -18.18
CA HIS A 198 -39.39 40.96 -18.46
C HIS A 198 -40.49 41.57 -17.56
N GLU A 199 -40.18 42.02 -16.35
CA GLU A 199 -41.14 42.71 -15.48
C GLU A 199 -41.57 44.06 -16.09
N HIS A 200 -40.70 44.68 -16.88
CA HIS A 200 -41.02 45.90 -17.64
C HIS A 200 -41.97 45.62 -18.84
N ASP A 201 -41.94 44.39 -19.39
CA ASP A 201 -42.74 43.96 -20.54
C ASP A 201 -44.07 43.29 -20.13
N LYS A 202 -44.10 42.65 -18.92
CA LYS A 202 -45.29 41.94 -18.35
C LYS A 202 -46.49 42.83 -18.01
N ARG A 203 -46.42 44.14 -18.15
CA ARG A 203 -47.56 44.99 -18.02
C ARG A 203 -48.59 44.80 -19.15
N THR A 204 -48.29 43.97 -20.15
CA THR A 204 -49.15 43.78 -21.33
C THR A 204 -49.68 42.32 -21.45
N ASP A 205 -49.23 41.34 -20.68
CA ASP A 205 -49.69 39.96 -20.88
C ASP A 205 -50.23 39.34 -19.58
N MET A 206 -51.51 39.43 -19.38
CA MET A 206 -52.30 38.95 -18.23
C MET A 206 -52.53 37.42 -18.26
N PHE A 207 -51.84 36.64 -19.14
CA PHE A 207 -52.03 35.19 -19.34
C PHE A 207 -50.74 34.37 -19.37
N ALA A 208 -49.63 34.90 -18.87
CA ALA A 208 -48.43 34.09 -18.76
C ALA A 208 -48.62 33.06 -17.63
N ALA A 209 -48.75 31.80 -17.98
CA ALA A 209 -48.72 30.70 -17.02
C ALA A 209 -47.34 30.68 -16.34
N GLU A 210 -47.32 30.72 -15.00
CA GLU A 210 -46.11 30.51 -14.22
C GLU A 210 -45.54 29.14 -14.58
N GLU A 211 -44.36 29.13 -15.19
CA GLU A 211 -43.62 27.88 -15.38
C GLU A 211 -43.31 27.32 -13.99
N PRO A 212 -43.61 26.03 -13.75
CA PRO A 212 -43.31 25.42 -12.44
C PRO A 212 -41.82 25.53 -12.20
N GLU A 213 -41.43 26.17 -11.09
CA GLU A 213 -40.04 26.11 -10.59
C GLU A 213 -39.62 24.65 -10.51
N ILE A 214 -38.82 24.22 -11.48
CA ILE A 214 -38.17 22.92 -11.43
C ILE A 214 -37.18 23.01 -10.26
N ASN A 215 -37.67 22.63 -9.09
CA ASN A 215 -36.79 22.35 -7.95
C ASN A 215 -35.72 21.41 -8.47
N LYS A 216 -34.53 21.94 -8.74
CA LYS A 216 -33.32 21.16 -9.02
C LYS A 216 -33.01 20.36 -7.77
N ALA A 217 -33.83 19.32 -7.49
CA ALA A 217 -33.55 18.36 -6.43
C ALA A 217 -32.18 17.78 -6.76
N VAL A 218 -31.18 18.14 -5.96
CA VAL A 218 -29.84 17.59 -6.07
C VAL A 218 -29.98 16.08 -5.90
N ASP A 219 -29.77 15.33 -7.00
CA ASP A 219 -29.79 13.88 -6.94
C ASP A 219 -28.65 13.47 -6.00
N PRO A 220 -28.96 12.98 -4.77
CA PRO A 220 -27.97 12.89 -3.70
C PRO A 220 -26.88 11.85 -3.96
N ALA A 221 -27.12 10.90 -4.86
CA ALA A 221 -26.20 9.77 -5.13
C ALA A 221 -25.31 9.99 -6.36
N ARG A 222 -24.72 11.17 -6.54
CA ARG A 222 -23.82 11.49 -7.66
C ARG A 222 -22.44 11.94 -7.17
N PRO A 223 -21.56 11.02 -6.74
CA PRO A 223 -20.21 11.37 -6.28
C PRO A 223 -19.36 11.92 -7.43
N ARG A 224 -18.44 12.84 -7.08
CA ARG A 224 -17.43 13.37 -8.01
C ARG A 224 -16.21 12.46 -8.10
N ALA A 225 -15.89 11.74 -7.02
CA ALA A 225 -14.79 10.80 -7.01
C ALA A 225 -15.21 9.42 -6.49
N ILE A 226 -14.62 8.40 -7.10
CA ILE A 226 -14.74 6.99 -6.66
C ILE A 226 -13.37 6.42 -6.40
N ILE A 227 -13.23 5.75 -5.26
CA ILE A 227 -12.03 5.00 -4.88
C ILE A 227 -12.39 3.53 -4.79
N LEU A 228 -11.84 2.73 -5.69
CA LEU A 228 -12.01 1.28 -5.70
C LEU A 228 -10.84 0.61 -4.97
N VAL A 229 -11.18 -0.29 -4.07
CA VAL A 229 -10.22 -1.10 -3.31
C VAL A 229 -10.64 -2.56 -3.26
N PRO A 230 -9.72 -3.54 -3.20
CA PRO A 230 -10.08 -4.96 -3.31
C PRO A 230 -10.74 -5.56 -2.06
N SER A 231 -10.72 -4.89 -0.91
CA SER A 231 -11.24 -5.47 0.33
C SER A 231 -12.02 -4.48 1.19
N ALA A 232 -12.97 -4.99 1.98
CA ALA A 232 -13.78 -4.20 2.91
C ALA A 232 -12.94 -3.52 4.01
N GLU A 233 -11.84 -4.14 4.39
CA GLU A 233 -10.90 -3.60 5.37
C GLU A 233 -10.17 -2.38 4.83
N LEU A 234 -9.74 -2.42 3.55
CA LEU A 234 -9.16 -1.26 2.88
C LEU A 234 -10.19 -0.13 2.69
N VAL A 235 -11.46 -0.47 2.43
CA VAL A 235 -12.54 0.53 2.45
C VAL A 235 -12.57 1.27 3.79
N ALA A 236 -12.50 0.53 4.90
CA ALA A 236 -12.50 1.13 6.23
C ALA A 236 -11.24 1.97 6.49
N GLN A 237 -10.05 1.50 6.07
CA GLN A 237 -8.79 2.23 6.24
C GLN A 237 -8.74 3.53 5.44
N VAL A 238 -9.05 3.47 4.15
CA VAL A 238 -9.12 4.66 3.28
C VAL A 238 -10.22 5.61 3.76
N GLY A 239 -11.36 5.05 4.20
CA GLY A 239 -12.45 5.79 4.80
C GLY A 239 -12.07 6.53 6.09
N ALA A 240 -11.26 5.91 6.94
CA ALA A 240 -10.74 6.56 8.15
C ALA A 240 -9.82 7.74 7.83
N VAL A 241 -8.93 7.58 6.83
CA VAL A 241 -8.07 8.68 6.36
C VAL A 241 -8.91 9.79 5.73
N ALA A 242 -9.88 9.45 4.89
CA ALA A 242 -10.79 10.44 4.31
C ALA A 242 -11.58 11.19 5.40
N LYS A 243 -12.07 10.47 6.40
CA LYS A 243 -12.79 11.06 7.54
C LYS A 243 -11.90 12.02 8.36
N SER A 244 -10.64 11.68 8.59
CA SER A 244 -9.73 12.58 9.33
C SER A 244 -9.52 13.91 8.61
N LEU A 245 -9.47 13.91 7.27
CA LEU A 245 -9.33 15.11 6.47
C LEU A 245 -10.65 15.89 6.33
N SER A 246 -11.81 15.21 6.43
CA SER A 246 -13.11 15.79 6.15
C SER A 246 -13.53 16.92 7.11
N HIS A 247 -13.00 16.92 8.34
CA HIS A 247 -13.30 17.96 9.33
C HIS A 247 -12.79 19.33 8.90
N THR A 248 -11.60 19.39 8.32
CA THR A 248 -10.96 20.64 7.89
C THR A 248 -11.33 20.99 6.46
N VAL A 249 -11.30 20.01 5.52
CA VAL A 249 -11.58 20.25 4.09
C VAL A 249 -13.08 20.38 3.80
N LYS A 250 -13.96 19.91 4.69
CA LYS A 250 -15.43 19.98 4.53
C LYS A 250 -15.93 19.27 3.26
N PHE A 251 -15.72 17.97 3.17
CA PHE A 251 -16.28 17.10 2.13
C PHE A 251 -16.94 15.87 2.77
N ARG A 252 -17.76 15.14 1.99
CA ARG A 252 -18.45 13.94 2.45
C ARG A 252 -17.92 12.71 1.74
N ALA A 253 -17.37 11.79 2.54
CA ALA A 253 -16.95 10.48 2.09
C ALA A 253 -17.95 9.41 2.54
N ALA A 254 -18.33 8.53 1.62
CA ALA A 254 -19.14 7.34 1.86
C ALA A 254 -18.31 6.07 1.68
N PRO A 255 -17.67 5.55 2.75
CA PRO A 255 -17.04 4.24 2.71
C PRO A 255 -18.11 3.16 2.82
N ILE A 256 -18.38 2.43 1.73
CA ILE A 256 -19.39 1.38 1.67
C ILE A 256 -18.76 0.01 1.44
N SER A 257 -19.21 -0.99 2.19
CA SER A 257 -18.73 -2.36 2.06
C SER A 257 -19.85 -3.38 2.22
N ALA A 258 -19.67 -4.57 1.68
CA ALA A 258 -20.65 -5.65 1.78
C ALA A 258 -20.91 -6.13 3.23
N LYS A 259 -20.08 -5.68 4.19
CA LYS A 259 -20.31 -5.94 5.63
C LYS A 259 -21.37 -5.04 6.26
N MET A 260 -21.78 -3.98 5.57
CA MET A 260 -22.80 -3.04 6.03
C MET A 260 -24.20 -3.51 5.59
N SER A 261 -25.24 -3.15 6.37
CA SER A 261 -26.61 -3.40 5.95
C SER A 261 -27.00 -2.50 4.76
N ALA A 262 -27.91 -2.98 3.93
CA ALA A 262 -28.40 -2.23 2.77
C ALA A 262 -28.96 -0.86 3.15
N THR A 263 -29.62 -0.75 4.31
CA THR A 263 -30.15 0.51 4.85
C THR A 263 -29.04 1.51 5.14
N VAL A 264 -27.93 1.07 5.76
CA VAL A 264 -26.79 1.93 6.05
C VAL A 264 -26.12 2.42 4.76
N ILE A 265 -25.92 1.51 3.79
CA ILE A 265 -25.36 1.86 2.47
C ILE A 265 -26.25 2.90 1.78
N ARG A 266 -27.57 2.68 1.77
CA ARG A 266 -28.53 3.62 1.18
C ARG A 266 -28.47 4.98 1.85
N ASN A 267 -28.48 5.03 3.19
CA ASN A 267 -28.43 6.30 3.94
C ASN A 267 -27.12 7.06 3.70
N GLN A 268 -25.99 6.36 3.48
CA GLN A 268 -24.73 7.02 3.15
C GLN A 268 -24.70 7.58 1.73
N LEU A 269 -25.22 6.83 0.74
CA LEU A 269 -25.18 7.23 -0.66
C LEU A 269 -26.24 8.27 -1.01
N PHE A 270 -27.47 8.11 -0.48
CA PHE A 270 -28.62 8.98 -0.78
C PHE A 270 -28.85 10.02 0.33
N ASN A 271 -27.76 10.53 0.91
CA ASN A 271 -27.83 11.61 1.87
C ASN A 271 -28.32 12.90 1.17
N PRO A 272 -29.33 13.63 1.72
CA PRO A 272 -29.85 14.86 1.12
C PRO A 272 -28.79 15.93 0.83
N ASN A 273 -27.73 15.91 1.59
CA ASN A 273 -26.62 16.84 1.44
C ASN A 273 -25.56 16.38 0.39
N GLY A 274 -25.82 15.30 -0.35
CA GLY A 274 -24.92 14.74 -1.36
C GLY A 274 -23.73 13.95 -0.79
N VAL A 275 -22.95 13.34 -1.68
CA VAL A 275 -21.72 12.60 -1.41
C VAL A 275 -20.67 13.02 -2.44
N ASP A 276 -19.47 13.40 -1.99
CA ASP A 276 -18.38 13.82 -2.86
C ASP A 276 -17.49 12.65 -3.27
N VAL A 277 -17.18 11.75 -2.32
CA VAL A 277 -16.26 10.63 -2.50
C VAL A 277 -16.90 9.33 -2.06
N VAL A 278 -17.00 8.35 -2.95
CA VAL A 278 -17.41 6.98 -2.61
C VAL A 278 -16.19 6.07 -2.58
N ILE A 279 -16.05 5.29 -1.50
CA ILE A 279 -14.98 4.30 -1.34
C ILE A 279 -15.64 2.93 -1.27
N SER A 280 -15.34 2.04 -2.22
CA SER A 280 -16.06 0.76 -2.33
C SER A 280 -15.18 -0.35 -2.92
N THR A 281 -15.66 -1.59 -2.80
CA THR A 281 -15.15 -2.71 -3.58
C THR A 281 -15.88 -2.79 -4.93
N PRO A 282 -15.20 -3.22 -6.03
CA PRO A 282 -15.80 -3.25 -7.36
C PRO A 282 -17.12 -4.04 -7.45
N PRO A 283 -17.23 -5.27 -6.89
CA PRO A 283 -18.48 -6.03 -7.03
C PRO A 283 -19.69 -5.34 -6.38
N LEU A 284 -19.48 -4.70 -5.21
CA LEU A 284 -20.56 -3.99 -4.53
C LEU A 284 -21.00 -2.76 -5.33
N LEU A 285 -20.05 -1.94 -5.79
CA LEU A 285 -20.38 -0.73 -6.56
C LEU A 285 -21.00 -1.07 -7.91
N ALA A 286 -20.54 -2.11 -8.59
CA ALA A 286 -21.13 -2.58 -9.85
C ALA A 286 -22.60 -2.97 -9.66
N SER A 287 -22.91 -3.74 -8.61
CA SER A 287 -24.29 -4.13 -8.27
C SER A 287 -25.18 -2.91 -7.95
N ILE A 288 -24.65 -1.91 -7.22
CA ILE A 288 -25.38 -0.68 -6.95
C ILE A 288 -25.59 0.11 -8.25
N ALA A 289 -24.60 0.18 -9.13
CA ALA A 289 -24.69 0.89 -10.40
C ALA A 289 -25.62 0.21 -11.43
N GLU A 290 -25.86 -1.10 -11.30
CA GLU A 290 -26.91 -1.79 -12.06
C GLU A 290 -28.31 -1.31 -11.66
N SER A 291 -28.54 -1.14 -10.36
CA SER A 291 -29.81 -0.67 -9.82
C SER A 291 -29.99 0.86 -9.97
N ASN A 292 -28.90 1.61 -9.92
CA ASN A 292 -28.88 3.08 -9.97
C ASN A 292 -27.80 3.58 -10.95
N PRO A 293 -28.05 3.59 -12.25
CA PRO A 293 -27.04 3.95 -13.28
C PRO A 293 -26.46 5.35 -13.09
N ASN A 294 -27.23 6.28 -12.54
CA ASN A 294 -26.83 7.67 -12.35
C ASN A 294 -25.69 7.86 -11.33
N ILE A 295 -25.39 6.86 -10.49
CA ILE A 295 -24.33 6.97 -9.48
C ILE A 295 -22.94 7.21 -10.10
N LEU A 296 -22.75 6.81 -11.35
CA LEU A 296 -21.48 6.97 -12.08
C LEU A 296 -21.49 8.21 -13.02
N ALA A 297 -22.63 8.88 -13.20
CA ALA A 297 -22.81 9.89 -14.23
C ALA A 297 -22.03 11.21 -14.00
N ARG A 298 -21.62 11.50 -12.76
CA ARG A 298 -20.89 12.73 -12.40
C ARG A 298 -19.45 12.46 -11.94
N VAL A 299 -18.95 11.26 -12.15
CA VAL A 299 -17.63 10.84 -11.67
C VAL A 299 -16.54 11.48 -12.53
N THR A 300 -15.84 12.46 -11.96
CA THR A 300 -14.70 13.13 -12.62
C THR A 300 -13.36 12.46 -12.27
N HIS A 301 -13.27 11.80 -11.13
CA HIS A 301 -12.06 11.14 -10.66
C HIS A 301 -12.33 9.67 -10.28
N LEU A 302 -11.64 8.74 -10.92
CA LEU A 302 -11.69 7.32 -10.59
C LEU A 302 -10.30 6.86 -10.15
N ILE A 303 -10.22 6.37 -8.91
CA ILE A 303 -9.00 5.85 -8.31
C ILE A 303 -9.16 4.35 -8.09
N CYS A 304 -8.17 3.56 -8.55
CA CYS A 304 -8.09 2.12 -8.32
C CYS A 304 -6.84 1.84 -7.47
N ASP A 305 -7.01 1.62 -6.18
CA ASP A 305 -5.90 1.26 -5.29
C ASP A 305 -5.72 -0.27 -5.24
N GLU A 306 -4.48 -0.74 -5.14
CA GLU A 306 -4.09 -2.14 -5.37
C GLU A 306 -4.57 -2.65 -6.76
N ALA A 307 -4.24 -1.89 -7.82
CA ALA A 307 -4.69 -2.15 -9.19
C ALA A 307 -4.31 -3.54 -9.71
N ASP A 308 -3.18 -4.09 -9.31
CA ASP A 308 -2.77 -5.48 -9.59
C ASP A 308 -3.82 -6.50 -9.12
N SER A 309 -4.44 -6.26 -7.97
CA SER A 309 -5.54 -7.07 -7.45
C SER A 309 -6.88 -6.77 -8.12
N LEU A 310 -7.16 -5.48 -8.41
CA LEU A 310 -8.44 -5.08 -9.03
C LEU A 310 -8.57 -5.53 -10.49
N PHE A 311 -7.46 -5.67 -11.19
CA PHE A 311 -7.43 -6.18 -12.57
C PHE A 311 -7.05 -7.66 -12.67
N ASP A 312 -6.98 -8.38 -11.53
CA ASP A 312 -6.90 -9.84 -11.51
C ASP A 312 -8.26 -10.46 -11.82
N ARG A 313 -8.26 -11.76 -12.13
CA ARG A 313 -9.44 -12.54 -12.56
C ARG A 313 -10.68 -12.31 -11.70
N SER A 314 -10.50 -12.11 -10.38
CA SER A 314 -11.60 -11.98 -9.42
C SER A 314 -12.40 -10.68 -9.53
N PHE A 315 -11.76 -9.57 -9.89
CA PHE A 315 -12.37 -8.23 -9.87
C PHE A 315 -12.39 -7.54 -11.24
N LYS A 316 -11.65 -8.07 -12.20
CA LYS A 316 -11.44 -7.44 -13.51
C LYS A 316 -12.75 -7.03 -14.17
N GLN A 317 -13.73 -7.93 -14.21
CA GLN A 317 -15.01 -7.66 -14.88
C GLN A 317 -15.72 -6.46 -14.23
N SER A 318 -15.98 -6.52 -12.92
CA SER A 318 -16.67 -5.43 -12.21
C SER A 318 -15.90 -4.10 -12.26
N THR A 319 -14.55 -4.16 -12.18
CA THR A 319 -13.71 -2.96 -12.29
C THR A 319 -13.81 -2.34 -13.69
N THR A 320 -13.80 -3.17 -14.74
CA THR A 320 -13.92 -2.71 -16.13
C THR A 320 -15.29 -2.14 -16.40
N ASP A 321 -16.37 -2.76 -15.91
CA ASP A 321 -17.75 -2.29 -16.08
C ASP A 321 -17.96 -0.90 -15.44
N ILE A 322 -17.41 -0.68 -14.24
CA ILE A 322 -17.44 0.62 -13.57
C ILE A 322 -16.67 1.67 -14.39
N LEU A 323 -15.47 1.31 -14.85
CA LEU A 323 -14.62 2.19 -15.64
C LEU A 323 -15.31 2.61 -16.95
N ASP A 324 -15.93 1.66 -17.65
CA ASP A 324 -16.62 1.92 -18.92
C ASP A 324 -17.82 2.86 -18.74
N ARG A 325 -18.60 2.64 -17.68
CA ARG A 325 -19.76 3.51 -17.35
C ARG A 325 -19.34 4.89 -16.86
N ALA A 326 -18.19 5.02 -16.17
CA ALA A 326 -17.69 6.31 -15.70
C ALA A 326 -16.94 7.12 -16.78
N THR A 327 -16.42 6.46 -17.83
CA THR A 327 -15.59 7.08 -18.86
C THR A 327 -16.17 8.36 -19.47
N PRO A 328 -17.48 8.49 -19.76
CA PRO A 328 -18.03 9.70 -20.38
C PRO A 328 -17.85 10.99 -19.55
N SER A 329 -17.84 10.89 -18.22
CA SER A 329 -17.69 12.04 -17.30
C SER A 329 -16.27 12.14 -16.73
N LEU A 330 -15.43 11.12 -16.94
CA LEU A 330 -14.15 10.96 -16.30
C LEU A 330 -13.11 11.95 -16.82
N LYS A 331 -12.53 12.75 -15.91
CA LYS A 331 -11.42 13.66 -16.20
C LYS A 331 -10.07 13.03 -15.87
N LYS A 332 -10.00 12.28 -14.74
CA LYS A 332 -8.77 11.64 -14.28
C LYS A 332 -8.99 10.21 -13.85
N LEU A 333 -8.11 9.33 -14.32
CA LEU A 333 -7.99 7.93 -13.90
C LEU A 333 -6.65 7.74 -13.19
N VAL A 334 -6.67 7.28 -11.94
CA VAL A 334 -5.46 7.02 -11.15
C VAL A 334 -5.43 5.56 -10.73
N LEU A 335 -4.47 4.82 -11.22
CA LEU A 335 -4.23 3.45 -10.81
C LEU A 335 -3.04 3.44 -9.86
N CYS A 336 -3.20 2.83 -8.68
CA CYS A 336 -2.13 2.69 -7.69
C CYS A 336 -1.80 1.22 -7.49
N SER A 337 -0.52 0.86 -7.55
CA SER A 337 -0.11 -0.53 -7.30
C SER A 337 1.29 -0.60 -6.71
N ALA A 338 1.54 -1.66 -5.92
CA ALA A 338 2.87 -1.99 -5.43
C ALA A 338 3.65 -2.85 -6.43
N THR A 339 2.95 -3.53 -7.33
CA THR A 339 3.53 -4.40 -8.35
C THR A 339 2.93 -4.10 -9.72
N ILE A 340 3.70 -4.30 -10.78
CA ILE A 340 3.20 -4.21 -12.17
C ILE A 340 3.39 -5.58 -12.83
N PRO A 341 2.42 -6.49 -12.69
CA PRO A 341 2.44 -7.75 -13.41
C PRO A 341 2.35 -7.53 -14.92
N LYS A 342 2.96 -8.39 -15.72
CA LYS A 342 2.95 -8.28 -17.19
C LYS A 342 1.56 -8.25 -17.79
N TYR A 343 0.60 -8.97 -17.20
CA TYR A 343 -0.79 -8.96 -17.69
C TYR A 343 -1.44 -7.59 -17.50
N LEU A 344 -1.18 -6.93 -16.36
CA LEU A 344 -1.67 -5.58 -16.08
C LEU A 344 -0.99 -4.58 -17.02
N ASP A 345 0.33 -4.68 -17.17
CA ASP A 345 1.10 -3.82 -18.06
C ASP A 345 0.58 -3.87 -19.49
N LYS A 346 0.35 -5.09 -20.03
CA LYS A 346 -0.22 -5.28 -21.37
C LYS A 346 -1.62 -4.68 -21.47
N TYR A 347 -2.50 -4.96 -20.51
CA TYR A 347 -3.87 -4.41 -20.49
C TYR A 347 -3.86 -2.88 -20.50
N LEU A 348 -2.98 -2.26 -19.70
CA LEU A 348 -2.88 -0.80 -19.64
C LEU A 348 -2.28 -0.19 -20.91
N ALA A 349 -1.30 -0.84 -21.53
CA ALA A 349 -0.70 -0.40 -22.78
C ALA A 349 -1.72 -0.44 -23.94
N ASP A 350 -2.55 -1.48 -23.97
CA ASP A 350 -3.57 -1.66 -25.01
C ASP A 350 -4.72 -0.65 -24.84
N ARG A 351 -5.16 -0.38 -23.61
CA ARG A 351 -6.34 0.45 -23.34
C ARG A 351 -6.04 1.93 -23.11
N PHE A 352 -4.88 2.25 -22.52
CA PHE A 352 -4.46 3.60 -22.15
C PHE A 352 -3.03 3.86 -22.64
N PRO A 353 -2.80 3.98 -23.96
CA PRO A 353 -1.46 4.11 -24.54
C PRO A 353 -0.72 5.37 -24.04
N ASP A 354 -1.47 6.44 -23.70
CA ASP A 354 -0.92 7.71 -23.22
C ASP A 354 -0.80 7.79 -21.70
N MET A 355 -1.04 6.68 -20.96
CA MET A 355 -0.97 6.63 -19.50
C MET A 355 0.39 7.04 -18.97
N GLN A 356 0.42 8.03 -18.09
CA GLN A 356 1.63 8.48 -17.42
C GLN A 356 2.03 7.50 -16.31
N ARG A 357 3.25 6.98 -16.38
CA ARG A 357 3.79 6.05 -15.38
C ARG A 357 4.62 6.80 -14.35
N LEU A 358 4.12 6.89 -13.14
CA LEU A 358 4.75 7.52 -11.99
C LEU A 358 5.36 6.40 -11.13
N VAL A 359 6.66 6.18 -11.27
CA VAL A 359 7.33 5.02 -10.67
C VAL A 359 8.33 5.48 -9.62
N THR A 360 8.22 4.92 -8.41
CA THR A 360 9.20 5.16 -7.34
C THR A 360 10.49 4.36 -7.58
N PRO A 361 11.64 4.81 -7.00
CA PRO A 361 12.93 4.16 -7.22
C PRO A 361 13.00 2.69 -6.76
N ASN A 362 12.18 2.33 -5.76
CA ASN A 362 12.22 1.03 -5.09
C ASN A 362 11.05 0.12 -5.49
N LEU A 363 10.41 0.40 -6.63
CA LEU A 363 9.34 -0.47 -7.12
C LEU A 363 9.82 -1.92 -7.26
N HIS A 364 8.99 -2.88 -6.88
CA HIS A 364 9.28 -4.32 -6.82
C HIS A 364 10.41 -4.72 -5.87
N ALA A 365 10.90 -3.80 -5.05
CA ALA A 365 11.85 -4.12 -4.00
C ALA A 365 11.12 -4.30 -2.66
N ILE A 366 11.58 -5.23 -1.86
CA ILE A 366 11.18 -5.31 -0.46
C ILE A 366 11.85 -4.15 0.29
N PRO A 367 11.14 -3.44 1.18
CA PRO A 367 11.71 -2.30 1.88
C PRO A 367 13.07 -2.65 2.52
N ARG A 368 14.10 -1.82 2.31
CA ARG A 368 15.48 -2.07 2.81
C ARG A 368 15.57 -2.25 4.33
N ARG A 369 14.56 -1.80 5.07
CA ARG A 369 14.49 -1.93 6.53
C ARG A 369 13.94 -3.28 6.99
N VAL A 370 13.51 -4.14 6.06
CA VAL A 370 13.09 -5.51 6.34
C VAL A 370 14.28 -6.44 6.22
N GLN A 371 14.60 -7.14 7.31
CA GLN A 371 15.61 -8.20 7.32
C GLN A 371 14.94 -9.55 7.10
N LEU A 372 15.51 -10.39 6.23
CA LEU A 372 14.98 -11.73 5.96
C LEU A 372 15.87 -12.79 6.60
N GLY A 373 15.31 -13.49 7.60
CA GLY A 373 15.86 -14.71 8.18
C GLY A 373 15.31 -15.95 7.49
N VAL A 374 16.07 -17.03 7.48
CA VAL A 374 15.63 -18.33 6.97
C VAL A 374 15.87 -19.38 8.06
N VAL A 375 14.83 -20.11 8.44
CA VAL A 375 14.89 -21.23 9.35
C VAL A 375 14.79 -22.52 8.52
N ASP A 376 15.85 -23.32 8.51
CA ASP A 376 15.85 -24.61 7.82
C ASP A 376 15.17 -25.65 8.73
N VAL A 377 13.94 -26.00 8.40
CA VAL A 377 13.10 -26.92 9.18
C VAL A 377 13.60 -28.39 9.04
N ASN A 378 14.38 -28.71 8.02
CA ASN A 378 14.89 -30.06 7.80
C ASN A 378 15.98 -30.45 8.82
N LYS A 379 16.64 -29.45 9.44
CA LYS A 379 17.69 -29.66 10.43
C LYS A 379 17.14 -29.92 11.83
N ASP A 380 18.00 -30.49 12.69
CA ASP A 380 17.72 -30.55 14.12
C ASP A 380 17.57 -29.13 14.70
N PRO A 381 16.61 -28.90 15.60
CA PRO A 381 15.76 -29.87 16.30
C PRO A 381 14.42 -30.18 15.61
N TYR A 382 14.11 -29.59 14.46
CA TYR A 382 12.75 -29.59 13.89
C TYR A 382 12.43 -30.84 13.07
N ARG A 383 13.41 -31.46 12.40
CA ARG A 383 13.28 -32.71 11.62
C ARG A 383 12.08 -32.72 10.65
N GLY A 384 11.84 -31.62 9.94
CA GLY A 384 10.74 -31.47 9.01
C GLY A 384 9.42 -30.95 9.62
N ASN A 385 9.35 -30.73 10.93
CA ASN A 385 8.13 -30.25 11.58
C ASN A 385 8.03 -28.70 11.54
N LYS A 386 7.32 -28.15 10.53
CA LYS A 386 7.09 -26.71 10.37
C LYS A 386 6.32 -26.09 11.54
N MET A 387 5.33 -26.82 12.13
CA MET A 387 4.54 -26.29 13.24
C MET A 387 5.41 -26.05 14.48
N LEU A 388 6.32 -26.99 14.77
CA LEU A 388 7.25 -26.85 15.87
C LEU A 388 8.24 -25.69 15.62
N ALA A 389 8.77 -25.58 14.40
CA ALA A 389 9.68 -24.51 14.02
C ALA A 389 9.00 -23.12 14.10
N CYS A 390 7.72 -23.04 13.70
CA CYS A 390 6.93 -21.82 13.82
C CYS A 390 6.75 -21.42 15.29
N ALA A 391 6.32 -22.34 16.14
CA ALA A 391 6.12 -22.09 17.56
C ALA A 391 7.42 -21.65 18.24
N ASP A 392 8.55 -22.35 17.99
CA ASP A 392 9.84 -22.00 18.57
C ASP A 392 10.33 -20.62 18.09
N THR A 393 10.17 -20.32 16.80
CA THR A 393 10.49 -19.00 16.25
C THR A 393 9.70 -17.89 16.94
N ILE A 394 8.40 -18.08 17.19
CA ILE A 394 7.56 -17.11 17.90
C ILE A 394 8.00 -16.98 19.35
N TRP A 395 8.34 -18.08 20.01
CA TRP A 395 8.89 -18.07 21.37
C TRP A 395 10.20 -17.30 21.45
N GLN A 396 11.11 -17.46 20.48
CA GLN A 396 12.34 -16.70 20.39
C GLN A 396 12.08 -15.21 20.19
N ILE A 397 11.13 -14.84 19.31
CA ILE A 397 10.69 -13.46 19.13
C ILE A 397 10.14 -12.89 20.44
N GLY A 398 9.28 -13.65 21.13
CA GLY A 398 8.66 -13.21 22.39
C GLY A 398 9.65 -13.00 23.51
N LYS A 399 10.66 -13.89 23.64
CA LYS A 399 11.71 -13.82 24.66
C LYS A 399 12.78 -12.78 24.37
N ALA A 400 12.99 -12.39 23.11
CA ALA A 400 13.97 -11.37 22.79
C ALA A 400 13.62 -10.10 23.59
N SER A 401 14.61 -9.52 24.25
CA SER A 401 14.44 -8.24 24.95
C SER A 401 13.90 -7.20 23.99
N VAL A 402 13.10 -6.29 24.51
CA VAL A 402 12.49 -5.19 23.76
C VAL A 402 13.57 -4.51 22.92
N ASP A 403 13.45 -4.54 21.60
CA ASP A 403 14.27 -3.71 20.74
C ASP A 403 14.00 -2.25 21.15
N TYR A 404 14.98 -1.62 21.74
CA TYR A 404 14.88 -0.22 22.17
C TYR A 404 14.61 0.66 20.96
N ASP A 405 13.39 1.16 20.87
CA ASP A 405 13.02 2.23 19.95
C ASP A 405 13.10 3.54 20.72
N PRO A 406 14.04 4.45 20.40
CA PRO A 406 14.21 5.70 21.14
C PRO A 406 13.00 6.63 21.04
N THR A 407 12.02 6.32 20.20
CA THR A 407 10.81 7.13 19.97
C THR A 407 9.63 6.73 20.87
N GLU A 408 9.64 5.53 21.48
CA GLU A 408 8.59 5.08 22.40
C GLU A 408 9.05 5.26 23.87
N GLY A 409 8.33 6.06 24.62
CA GLY A 409 8.63 6.36 26.02
C GLY A 409 8.70 5.12 26.92
N LYS A 410 9.49 5.17 27.97
CA LYS A 410 9.96 4.09 28.87
C LYS A 410 8.90 3.27 29.65
N GLN A 411 7.58 3.37 29.41
CA GLN A 411 6.58 2.86 30.36
C GLN A 411 5.65 1.74 29.87
N ALA A 412 5.70 1.30 28.62
CA ALA A 412 4.86 0.18 28.18
C ALA A 412 5.73 -0.98 27.72
N ILE A 413 5.46 -2.19 28.24
CA ILE A 413 6.01 -3.42 27.65
C ILE A 413 5.35 -3.58 26.28
N PRO A 414 6.05 -3.34 25.16
CA PRO A 414 5.40 -3.30 23.88
C PRO A 414 4.91 -4.69 23.51
N THR A 415 3.63 -4.81 23.22
CA THR A 415 3.03 -6.03 22.69
C THR A 415 3.64 -6.35 21.34
N LYS A 416 4.28 -7.50 21.20
CA LYS A 416 4.85 -7.96 19.94
C LYS A 416 3.76 -8.53 19.04
N ARG A 417 3.64 -7.99 17.84
CA ARG A 417 2.66 -8.42 16.84
C ARG A 417 3.35 -9.18 15.72
N VAL A 418 2.88 -10.40 15.49
CA VAL A 418 3.45 -11.33 14.52
C VAL A 418 2.36 -11.74 13.52
N LEU A 419 2.64 -11.63 12.22
CA LEU A 419 1.81 -12.21 11.17
C LEU A 419 2.46 -13.49 10.65
N VAL A 420 1.69 -14.57 10.61
CA VAL A 420 2.10 -15.86 10.04
C VAL A 420 1.31 -16.09 8.76
N PHE A 421 2.02 -16.26 7.64
CA PHE A 421 1.41 -16.52 6.34
C PHE A 421 1.49 -17.99 5.97
N VAL A 422 0.34 -18.57 5.66
CA VAL A 422 0.18 -19.91 5.08
C VAL A 422 -0.32 -19.80 3.65
N ASN A 423 -0.09 -20.81 2.82
CA ASN A 423 -0.58 -20.83 1.44
C ASN A 423 -2.04 -21.29 1.37
N GLU A 424 -2.39 -22.32 2.13
CA GLU A 424 -3.73 -22.90 2.13
C GLU A 424 -4.57 -22.35 3.28
N ARG A 425 -5.87 -22.24 3.03
CA ARG A 425 -6.83 -21.73 4.02
C ARG A 425 -6.98 -22.67 5.21
N GLU A 426 -7.04 -23.96 4.93
CA GLU A 426 -7.21 -25.02 5.93
C GLU A 426 -6.09 -25.01 6.97
N ASP A 427 -4.89 -24.64 6.55
CA ASP A 427 -3.71 -24.55 7.43
C ASP A 427 -3.82 -23.42 8.44
N THR A 428 -4.62 -22.35 8.15
CA THR A 428 -4.76 -21.23 9.08
C THR A 428 -5.29 -21.66 10.45
N GLU A 429 -6.34 -22.46 10.47
CA GLU A 429 -6.95 -22.94 11.70
C GLU A 429 -6.03 -23.96 12.42
N GLN A 430 -5.43 -24.89 11.67
CA GLN A 430 -4.55 -25.92 12.23
C GLN A 430 -3.33 -25.32 12.90
N VAL A 431 -2.66 -24.39 12.22
CA VAL A 431 -1.48 -23.70 12.75
C VAL A 431 -1.84 -22.84 13.96
N ALA A 432 -2.96 -22.08 13.90
CA ALA A 432 -3.40 -21.26 15.02
C ALA A 432 -3.71 -22.13 16.26
N GLN A 433 -4.45 -23.22 16.11
CA GLN A 433 -4.76 -24.14 17.21
C GLN A 433 -3.50 -24.79 17.81
N TYR A 434 -2.53 -25.14 16.95
CA TYR A 434 -1.25 -25.68 17.43
C TYR A 434 -0.49 -24.65 18.27
N LEU A 435 -0.42 -23.39 17.81
CA LEU A 435 0.23 -22.29 18.53
C LEU A 435 -0.43 -22.05 19.88
N VAL A 436 -1.76 -22.04 19.95
CA VAL A 436 -2.53 -21.93 21.21
C VAL A 436 -2.18 -23.08 22.17
N LYS A 437 -2.12 -24.33 21.67
CA LYS A 437 -1.69 -25.50 22.48
C LYS A 437 -0.26 -25.33 23.03
N LYS A 438 0.58 -24.53 22.37
CA LYS A 438 1.95 -24.21 22.82
C LYS A 438 2.03 -22.97 23.71
N GLY A 439 0.91 -22.39 24.13
CA GLY A 439 0.84 -21.23 25.02
C GLY A 439 1.11 -19.90 24.33
N ILE A 440 0.84 -19.79 23.03
CA ILE A 440 0.98 -18.56 22.23
C ILE A 440 -0.44 -18.04 21.94
N ASP A 441 -0.69 -16.76 22.16
CA ASP A 441 -1.95 -16.10 21.80
C ASP A 441 -2.02 -15.95 20.26
N ALA A 442 -2.65 -16.91 19.60
CA ALA A 442 -2.74 -17.01 18.15
C ALA A 442 -4.19 -17.13 17.67
N LEU A 443 -4.54 -16.34 16.67
CA LEU A 443 -5.87 -16.30 16.08
C LEU A 443 -5.78 -16.58 14.57
N ALA A 444 -6.67 -17.43 14.07
CA ALA A 444 -6.84 -17.65 12.64
C ALA A 444 -7.68 -16.53 12.02
N PHE A 445 -7.21 -15.99 10.90
CA PHE A 445 -7.88 -14.90 10.19
C PHE A 445 -7.94 -15.20 8.69
N HIS A 446 -9.13 -15.46 8.18
CA HIS A 446 -9.37 -15.73 6.77
C HIS A 446 -10.67 -15.06 6.32
N ARG A 447 -10.88 -14.99 5.00
CA ARG A 447 -12.00 -14.27 4.38
C ARG A 447 -13.38 -14.71 4.88
N ASP A 448 -13.54 -15.99 5.18
CA ASP A 448 -14.84 -16.57 5.58
C ASP A 448 -15.05 -16.56 7.09
N THR A 449 -14.14 -15.96 7.86
CA THR A 449 -14.40 -15.70 9.29
C THR A 449 -15.55 -14.72 9.42
N ASP A 450 -16.48 -14.98 10.35
CA ASP A 450 -17.62 -14.09 10.61
C ASP A 450 -17.15 -12.62 10.77
N PRO A 451 -17.80 -11.65 10.10
CA PRO A 451 -17.42 -10.24 10.16
C PRO A 451 -17.32 -9.66 11.57
N SER A 452 -18.18 -10.08 12.49
CA SER A 452 -18.13 -9.64 13.89
C SER A 452 -16.89 -10.18 14.61
N ARG A 453 -16.52 -11.44 14.34
CA ARG A 453 -15.30 -12.06 14.84
C ARG A 453 -14.05 -11.45 14.21
N GLN A 454 -14.07 -11.15 12.90
CA GLN A 454 -12.98 -10.44 12.23
C GLN A 454 -12.70 -9.09 12.89
N ALA A 455 -13.75 -8.30 13.14
CA ALA A 455 -13.61 -6.99 13.78
C ALA A 455 -13.01 -7.10 15.20
N LYS A 456 -13.45 -8.10 15.98
CA LYS A 456 -12.89 -8.38 17.31
C LYS A 456 -11.41 -8.77 17.23
N ILE A 457 -11.04 -9.67 16.32
CA ILE A 457 -9.65 -10.12 16.11
C ILE A 457 -8.76 -8.92 15.75
N LEU A 458 -9.19 -8.09 14.80
CA LEU A 458 -8.43 -6.92 14.39
C LEU A 458 -8.32 -5.90 15.53
N LYS A 459 -9.40 -5.63 16.25
CA LYS A 459 -9.39 -4.74 17.42
C LYS A 459 -8.45 -5.25 18.51
N SER A 460 -8.49 -6.54 18.84
CA SER A 460 -7.60 -7.13 19.86
C SER A 460 -6.13 -7.11 19.42
N PHE A 461 -5.87 -7.19 18.11
CA PHE A 461 -4.52 -7.15 17.56
C PHE A 461 -3.95 -5.73 17.48
N THR A 462 -4.77 -4.73 17.19
CA THR A 462 -4.33 -3.33 17.04
C THR A 462 -4.29 -2.55 18.35
N ASN A 463 -5.20 -2.85 19.29
CA ASN A 463 -5.23 -2.14 20.56
C ASN A 463 -4.17 -2.68 21.51
N ASP A 464 -3.38 -1.76 22.07
CA ASP A 464 -2.62 -2.00 23.29
C ASP A 464 -3.59 -1.87 24.48
N ALA A 465 -4.45 -2.89 24.67
CA ALA A 465 -5.32 -2.92 25.82
C ALA A 465 -4.44 -2.89 27.07
N SER A 466 -4.47 -1.75 27.76
CA SER A 466 -3.96 -1.63 29.11
C SER A 466 -4.60 -2.74 29.97
N ALA A 467 -3.85 -3.26 30.92
CA ALA A 467 -4.18 -4.38 31.81
C ALA A 467 -5.54 -4.34 32.54
N LYS A 468 -6.40 -3.36 32.27
CA LYS A 468 -7.72 -3.19 32.88
C LYS A 468 -8.88 -3.90 32.18
N GLU A 469 -8.72 -4.33 30.90
CA GLU A 469 -9.75 -5.12 30.19
C GLU A 469 -9.49 -6.64 30.23
N ALA A 470 -8.47 -7.09 30.96
CA ALA A 470 -8.19 -8.51 31.18
C ALA A 470 -9.13 -9.13 32.23
N GLU A 471 -9.87 -8.33 32.99
CA GLU A 471 -10.76 -8.81 34.07
C GLU A 471 -12.10 -9.36 33.53
N ASP A 472 -12.57 -8.89 32.35
CA ASP A 472 -13.84 -9.37 31.76
C ASP A 472 -13.70 -10.60 30.87
N SER A 473 -12.50 -11.14 30.68
CA SER A 473 -12.25 -12.37 29.92
C SER A 473 -11.92 -13.60 30.76
N GLU A 474 -12.15 -13.55 32.07
CA GLU A 474 -11.85 -14.65 32.99
C GLU A 474 -12.85 -15.82 32.93
N GLU A 475 -14.02 -15.66 32.30
CA GLU A 475 -15.01 -16.75 32.23
C GLU A 475 -14.62 -17.95 31.34
N ASN A 476 -13.50 -17.89 30.59
CA ASN A 476 -13.01 -19.02 29.79
C ASN A 476 -11.62 -19.53 30.19
N LYS A 477 -11.12 -19.18 31.38
CA LYS A 477 -9.81 -19.65 31.88
C LYS A 477 -9.90 -20.81 32.89
N ALA A 478 -11.00 -21.53 32.94
CA ALA A 478 -11.06 -22.77 33.70
C ALA A 478 -10.49 -23.91 32.85
N GLU A 479 -9.18 -24.18 32.93
CA GLU A 479 -8.52 -25.49 32.97
C GLU A 479 -7.05 -25.41 32.56
N ALA A 480 -6.22 -25.60 33.56
CA ALA A 480 -4.84 -26.11 33.62
C ALA A 480 -3.76 -25.15 34.15
N PRO A 481 -3.31 -25.34 35.40
CA PRO A 481 -2.40 -24.44 36.11
C PRO A 481 -0.90 -24.61 35.80
N ASN A 482 -0.49 -25.23 34.68
CA ASN A 482 0.93 -25.53 34.41
C ASN A 482 1.41 -25.35 32.95
N LYS A 483 0.70 -24.61 32.10
CA LYS A 483 1.23 -24.32 30.74
C LYS A 483 1.98 -23.00 30.73
N ARG A 484 3.25 -23.03 30.36
CA ARG A 484 4.03 -21.82 30.02
C ARG A 484 3.26 -21.06 28.95
N THR A 485 2.77 -19.87 29.27
CA THR A 485 2.17 -18.94 28.32
C THR A 485 3.21 -17.88 27.92
N LEU A 486 3.16 -17.42 26.66
CA LEU A 486 4.02 -16.36 26.16
C LEU A 486 3.27 -15.02 26.34
N PRO A 487 3.59 -14.21 27.37
CA PRO A 487 2.97 -12.91 27.54
C PRO A 487 3.45 -11.95 26.44
N ASN A 488 2.68 -10.90 26.19
CA ASN A 488 3.06 -9.78 25.31
C ASN A 488 3.34 -10.16 23.83
N THR A 489 2.81 -11.27 23.34
CA THR A 489 2.95 -11.63 21.94
C THR A 489 1.59 -12.04 21.38
N LYS A 490 1.12 -11.30 20.38
CA LYS A 490 -0.13 -11.60 19.65
C LYS A 490 0.20 -12.05 18.24
N VAL A 491 -0.43 -13.13 17.80
CA VAL A 491 -0.17 -13.76 16.51
C VAL A 491 -1.47 -13.84 15.70
N ILE A 492 -1.41 -13.43 14.44
CA ILE A 492 -2.47 -13.74 13.48
C ILE A 492 -1.89 -14.68 12.43
N VAL A 493 -2.57 -15.82 12.21
CA VAL A 493 -2.30 -16.75 11.12
C VAL A 493 -3.27 -16.46 9.98
N THR A 494 -2.77 -16.18 8.78
CA THR A 494 -3.57 -15.70 7.66
C THR A 494 -3.03 -16.15 6.30
N THR A 495 -3.86 -16.02 5.27
CA THR A 495 -3.48 -16.15 3.85
C THR A 495 -3.31 -14.77 3.20
N ASP A 496 -2.85 -14.71 1.95
CA ASP A 496 -2.71 -13.47 1.19
C ASP A 496 -4.03 -12.70 1.09
N LEU A 497 -5.12 -13.39 0.80
CA LEU A 497 -6.46 -12.78 0.72
C LEU A 497 -6.95 -12.28 2.08
N GLY A 498 -6.69 -13.03 3.15
CA GLY A 498 -7.07 -12.63 4.50
C GLY A 498 -6.26 -11.44 5.01
N SER A 499 -4.98 -11.34 4.63
CA SER A 499 -4.10 -10.27 5.09
C SER A 499 -4.38 -8.90 4.47
N ARG A 500 -5.15 -8.83 3.37
CA ARG A 500 -5.53 -7.56 2.75
C ARG A 500 -6.42 -6.78 3.69
N GLY A 501 -5.99 -5.58 4.05
CA GLY A 501 -6.74 -4.70 4.94
C GLY A 501 -6.42 -4.83 6.44
N ILE A 502 -5.54 -5.73 6.86
CA ILE A 502 -5.03 -5.69 8.23
C ILE A 502 -4.15 -4.44 8.38
N ASP A 503 -4.44 -3.60 9.37
CA ASP A 503 -3.51 -2.53 9.75
C ASP A 503 -2.24 -3.13 10.34
N THR A 504 -1.17 -3.03 9.57
CA THR A 504 0.11 -3.65 9.88
C THR A 504 1.19 -2.65 10.29
N VAL A 505 0.82 -1.39 10.59
CA VAL A 505 1.78 -0.36 11.03
C VAL A 505 2.54 -0.82 12.27
N SER A 506 1.86 -1.52 13.17
CA SER A 506 2.45 -2.05 14.40
C SER A 506 3.11 -3.43 14.26
N VAL A 507 3.06 -4.06 13.06
CA VAL A 507 3.64 -5.39 12.83
C VAL A 507 5.13 -5.28 12.54
N ARG A 508 5.94 -5.83 13.42
CA ARG A 508 7.40 -5.88 13.24
C ARG A 508 7.90 -7.22 12.70
N HIS A 509 7.13 -8.28 12.87
CA HIS A 509 7.54 -9.64 12.50
C HIS A 509 6.54 -10.28 11.54
N VAL A 510 7.03 -10.79 10.43
CA VAL A 510 6.27 -11.59 9.47
C VAL A 510 6.94 -12.95 9.33
N ILE A 511 6.20 -14.02 9.55
CA ILE A 511 6.67 -15.39 9.35
C ILE A 511 5.99 -15.94 8.10
N LEU A 512 6.77 -16.35 7.13
CA LEU A 512 6.32 -17.12 5.98
C LEU A 512 6.40 -18.60 6.36
N TYR A 513 5.27 -19.15 6.84
CA TYR A 513 5.16 -20.55 7.21
C TYR A 513 5.35 -21.43 5.98
N ASP A 514 4.72 -21.02 4.86
CA ASP A 514 4.95 -21.58 3.55
C ASP A 514 5.66 -20.60 2.64
N VAL A 515 6.54 -21.14 1.79
CA VAL A 515 7.22 -20.35 0.77
C VAL A 515 6.18 -19.84 -0.25
N PRO A 516 6.09 -18.54 -0.49
CA PRO A 516 5.16 -17.98 -1.47
C PRO A 516 5.37 -18.56 -2.87
N HIS A 517 4.28 -18.73 -3.62
CA HIS A 517 4.34 -19.26 -4.98
C HIS A 517 4.93 -18.28 -5.98
N THR A 518 4.71 -16.97 -5.77
CA THR A 518 5.15 -15.93 -6.70
C THR A 518 6.00 -14.85 -6.02
N THR A 519 6.80 -14.12 -6.81
CA THR A 519 7.53 -12.95 -6.33
C THR A 519 6.61 -11.83 -5.84
N ILE A 520 5.43 -11.74 -6.43
CA ILE A 520 4.40 -10.77 -6.04
C ILE A 520 3.95 -11.03 -4.59
N ASP A 521 3.69 -12.30 -4.26
CA ASP A 521 3.30 -12.70 -2.91
C ASP A 521 4.42 -12.43 -1.90
N PHE A 522 5.69 -12.65 -2.26
CA PHE A 522 6.83 -12.26 -1.40
C PHE A 522 6.82 -10.76 -1.09
N ILE A 523 6.62 -9.92 -2.11
CA ILE A 523 6.57 -8.46 -1.93
C ILE A 523 5.41 -8.06 -1.04
N HIS A 524 4.22 -8.62 -1.26
CA HIS A 524 3.02 -8.31 -0.51
C HIS A 524 3.10 -8.79 0.95
N ARG A 525 3.55 -10.03 1.19
CA ARG A 525 3.68 -10.59 2.54
C ARG A 525 4.75 -9.86 3.35
N LEU A 526 5.95 -9.72 2.81
CA LEU A 526 7.05 -9.03 3.50
C LEU A 526 6.83 -7.51 3.60
N GLY A 527 6.07 -6.93 2.67
CA GLY A 527 5.62 -5.54 2.73
C GLY A 527 4.60 -5.25 3.84
N ARG A 528 4.13 -6.28 4.59
CA ARG A 528 3.32 -6.08 5.81
C ARG A 528 4.14 -5.60 7.00
N THR A 529 5.45 -5.66 6.94
CA THR A 529 6.37 -5.09 7.95
C THR A 529 7.30 -4.05 7.35
N GLY A 530 8.07 -3.36 8.16
CA GLY A 530 9.00 -2.31 7.68
C GLY A 530 8.32 -1.05 7.17
N ARG A 531 7.07 -0.79 7.56
CA ARG A 531 6.27 0.37 7.14
C ARG A 531 6.66 1.63 7.91
N MET A 532 6.41 2.79 7.31
CA MET A 532 6.62 4.12 7.91
C MET A 532 8.03 4.29 8.50
N GLY A 533 9.04 3.79 7.80
CA GLY A 533 10.43 3.93 8.22
C GLY A 533 10.86 3.02 9.38
N ARG A 534 9.97 2.22 9.96
CA ARG A 534 10.27 1.29 11.04
C ARG A 534 11.05 0.07 10.53
N ARG A 535 11.83 -0.54 11.40
CA ARG A 535 12.52 -1.80 11.09
C ARG A 535 11.55 -2.97 11.12
N GLY A 536 11.66 -3.89 10.15
CA GLY A 536 10.86 -5.10 10.05
C GLY A 536 11.71 -6.36 9.97
N ARG A 537 11.15 -7.49 10.39
CA ARG A 537 11.80 -8.80 10.28
C ARG A 537 10.87 -9.78 9.59
N GLY A 538 11.33 -10.32 8.46
CA GLY A 538 10.72 -11.46 7.77
C GLY A 538 11.46 -12.75 8.14
N ILE A 539 10.75 -13.85 8.35
CA ILE A 539 11.34 -15.17 8.63
C ILE A 539 10.65 -16.18 7.72
N VAL A 540 11.42 -16.91 6.92
CA VAL A 540 10.92 -17.99 6.07
C VAL A 540 11.22 -19.33 6.74
N LEU A 541 10.21 -20.18 6.89
CA LEU A 541 10.35 -21.56 7.31
C LEU A 541 10.54 -22.42 6.06
N LEU A 542 11.73 -22.99 5.90
CA LEU A 542 12.08 -23.79 4.73
C LEU A 542 11.98 -25.28 5.07
N GLY A 543 10.88 -25.90 4.63
CA GLY A 543 10.59 -27.31 4.86
C GLY A 543 10.98 -28.23 3.70
N PRO A 544 10.69 -29.55 3.83
CA PRO A 544 10.90 -30.51 2.76
C PRO A 544 10.04 -30.15 1.54
N GLY A 545 10.63 -30.12 0.34
CA GLY A 545 9.92 -29.81 -0.90
C GLY A 545 9.76 -28.33 -1.23
N ASP A 546 10.10 -27.43 -0.30
CA ASP A 546 10.04 -26.00 -0.56
C ASP A 546 11.14 -25.52 -1.53
N ARG A 547 10.83 -24.45 -2.29
CA ARG A 547 11.73 -23.85 -3.28
C ARG A 547 12.87 -23.04 -2.60
N ALA A 548 13.89 -23.74 -2.08
CA ALA A 548 15.07 -23.13 -1.45
C ALA A 548 15.86 -22.20 -2.39
N ASP A 549 15.83 -22.48 -3.70
CA ASP A 549 16.44 -21.67 -4.76
C ASP A 549 15.83 -20.27 -4.81
N VAL A 550 14.49 -20.16 -4.80
CA VAL A 550 13.76 -18.90 -4.80
C VAL A 550 14.04 -18.10 -3.53
N VAL A 551 13.98 -18.75 -2.36
CA VAL A 551 14.26 -18.07 -1.08
C VAL A 551 15.67 -17.50 -1.04
N ARG A 552 16.65 -18.22 -1.58
CA ARG A 552 18.03 -17.74 -1.68
C ARG A 552 18.15 -16.51 -2.59
N GLU A 553 17.50 -16.53 -3.76
CA GLU A 553 17.52 -15.38 -4.69
C GLU A 553 16.82 -14.15 -4.10
N VAL A 554 15.66 -14.33 -3.45
CA VAL A 554 14.97 -13.24 -2.74
C VAL A 554 15.88 -12.62 -1.68
N ARG A 555 16.57 -13.46 -0.88
CA ARG A 555 17.50 -13.00 0.15
C ARG A 555 18.69 -12.25 -0.43
N GLU A 556 19.24 -12.70 -1.55
CA GLU A 556 20.32 -12.02 -2.26
C GLU A 556 19.87 -10.68 -2.85
N ALA A 557 18.71 -10.62 -3.48
CA ALA A 557 18.13 -9.39 -4.00
C ALA A 557 17.86 -8.37 -2.88
N MET A 558 17.29 -8.80 -1.75
CA MET A 558 17.09 -7.94 -0.58
C MET A 558 18.41 -7.40 -0.02
N PHE A 559 19.46 -8.25 0.06
CA PHE A 559 20.77 -7.83 0.52
C PHE A 559 21.40 -6.76 -0.39
N ARG A 560 21.22 -6.88 -1.70
CA ARG A 560 21.68 -5.90 -2.68
C ARG A 560 20.78 -4.68 -2.78
N GLY A 561 19.56 -4.73 -2.23
CA GLY A 561 18.52 -3.72 -2.40
C GLY A 561 18.03 -3.64 -3.85
N GLU A 562 18.04 -4.76 -4.55
CA GLU A 562 17.57 -4.92 -5.93
C GLU A 562 16.08 -5.28 -5.95
N ALA A 563 15.42 -4.93 -7.06
CA ALA A 563 14.06 -5.36 -7.31
C ALA A 563 13.99 -6.88 -7.57
N LEU A 564 12.91 -7.52 -7.16
CA LEU A 564 12.64 -8.94 -7.41
C LEU A 564 12.07 -9.13 -8.83
N ILE A 565 12.92 -8.99 -9.84
CA ILE A 565 12.51 -9.04 -11.25
C ILE A 565 13.25 -10.17 -11.97
#